data_2eca0269604e788739c465c8bd181c38
#
_entry.id   2eca0269604e788739c465c8bd181c38
#
_cell.length_a   1.000
_cell.length_b   1.000
_cell.length_c   1.000
_cell.angle_alpha   90.00
_cell.angle_beta   90.00
_cell.angle_gamma   90.00
#
_symmetry.space_group_name_H-M   'P 1'
#
loop_
_entity.id
_entity.type
_entity.pdbx_description
1 polymer ?
#
loop_
_entity_poly.entity_id
_entity_poly.type
_entity_poly.pdbx_seq_one_letter_code
_entity_poly.pdbx_strand_id
1 'polypeptide(L)'
;MIDKSSRFQSIILAGERPGGSPISHAFNVPASVMVPVAGKPSVVRVMQAIEDSGQAGGGIICGPATEVVAGSEELQSILKRPGFDWLAPAEGPAASALSALEKLNHFPALLTAGDHALLSGEIVDDFCAAAISTATPEGLEPASSTDPDGAPGYDLIIGFVPYGLVKAAWPASRRTLLKFSNGHFCGSNLFAIMTPDGSKALEFWRQAEADRKHPWRIARRFGVIALLLYLLRRLSLKQALVGLSDAAGCRIGYVILKHARAAVDVDSIEDQKLAERILTGEG
;
A
#
# COMPACT_ATOMS: atom_id res chain seq x y z
N MET A 1 -17.63 -12.35 9.70
CA MET A 1 -18.00 -11.08 10.37
C MET A 1 -16.71 -10.39 10.75
N ILE A 2 -16.49 -9.17 10.28
CA ILE A 2 -15.27 -8.41 10.55
C ILE A 2 -15.21 -8.07 12.04
N ASP A 3 -14.09 -8.40 12.70
CA ASP A 3 -13.85 -7.99 14.09
C ASP A 3 -13.53 -6.48 14.13
N LYS A 4 -14.41 -5.69 14.73
CA LYS A 4 -14.27 -4.23 14.85
C LYS A 4 -13.54 -3.79 16.13
N SER A 5 -12.94 -4.73 16.88
CA SER A 5 -12.19 -4.40 18.10
C SER A 5 -10.83 -3.78 17.82
N SER A 6 -10.23 -4.11 16.68
CA SER A 6 -8.95 -3.56 16.25
C SER A 6 -9.07 -2.09 15.84
N ARG A 7 -8.03 -1.29 16.12
CA ARG A 7 -8.00 0.14 15.82
C ARG A 7 -8.05 0.42 14.32
N PHE A 8 -7.30 -0.36 13.51
CA PHE A 8 -7.37 -0.32 12.05
C PHE A 8 -8.15 -1.49 11.51
N GLN A 9 -8.97 -1.26 10.48
CA GLN A 9 -9.50 -2.34 9.64
C GLN A 9 -8.81 -2.33 8.29
N SER A 10 -8.64 -3.52 7.69
CA SER A 10 -7.75 -3.68 6.55
C SER A 10 -8.48 -3.69 5.22
N ILE A 11 -7.82 -3.15 4.20
CA ILE A 11 -8.17 -3.32 2.79
C ILE A 11 -6.96 -3.95 2.10
N ILE A 12 -7.15 -5.16 1.55
CA ILE A 12 -6.12 -5.88 0.80
C ILE A 12 -6.50 -5.81 -0.68
N LEU A 13 -5.67 -5.14 -1.49
CA LEU A 13 -5.84 -5.13 -2.94
C LEU A 13 -5.27 -6.42 -3.53
N ALA A 14 -6.14 -7.26 -4.06
CA ALA A 14 -5.81 -8.57 -4.63
C ALA A 14 -6.28 -8.69 -6.10
N GLY A 15 -6.40 -7.56 -6.80
CA GLY A 15 -6.79 -7.53 -8.20
C GLY A 15 -5.78 -8.20 -9.11
N GLU A 16 -6.27 -8.82 -10.20
CA GLU A 16 -5.43 -9.38 -11.26
C GLU A 16 -5.74 -8.63 -12.56
N ARG A 17 -4.76 -8.52 -13.44
CA ARG A 17 -4.96 -7.92 -14.77
C ARG A 17 -5.81 -8.84 -15.63
N PRO A 18 -6.68 -8.30 -16.52
CA PRO A 18 -7.36 -9.12 -17.50
C PRO A 18 -6.35 -9.97 -18.30
N GLY A 19 -6.57 -11.29 -18.33
CA GLY A 19 -5.67 -12.24 -18.98
C GLY A 19 -4.48 -12.71 -18.13
N GLY A 20 -4.43 -12.33 -16.84
CA GLY A 20 -3.36 -12.72 -15.92
C GLY A 20 -2.12 -11.83 -16.00
N SER A 21 -1.18 -12.09 -15.12
CA SER A 21 0.13 -11.43 -15.08
C SER A 21 1.24 -12.41 -15.48
N PRO A 22 2.44 -11.95 -15.89
CA PRO A 22 3.56 -12.84 -16.20
C PRO A 22 3.89 -13.80 -15.06
N ILE A 23 3.79 -13.35 -13.82
CA ILE A 23 4.10 -14.19 -12.67
C ILE A 23 2.99 -15.23 -12.40
N SER A 24 1.70 -14.87 -12.53
CA SER A 24 0.61 -15.85 -12.36
C SER A 24 0.69 -16.96 -13.41
N HIS A 25 1.05 -16.61 -14.65
CA HIS A 25 1.29 -17.61 -15.72
C HIS A 25 2.51 -18.48 -15.43
N ALA A 26 3.63 -17.89 -14.96
CA ALA A 26 4.86 -18.64 -14.67
C ALA A 26 4.66 -19.69 -13.57
N PHE A 27 3.81 -19.40 -12.58
CA PHE A 27 3.48 -20.31 -11.49
C PHE A 27 2.21 -21.14 -11.75
N ASN A 28 1.55 -20.95 -12.89
CA ASN A 28 0.28 -21.61 -13.24
C ASN A 28 -0.79 -21.47 -12.14
N VAL A 29 -0.94 -20.26 -11.61
CA VAL A 29 -1.92 -19.92 -10.57
C VAL A 29 -2.99 -19.00 -11.14
N PRO A 30 -4.22 -18.99 -10.56
CA PRO A 30 -5.33 -18.20 -11.08
C PRO A 30 -5.16 -16.69 -10.95
N ALA A 31 -4.31 -16.24 -10.02
CA ALA A 31 -4.01 -14.82 -9.79
C ALA A 31 -2.62 -14.65 -9.18
N SER A 32 -1.97 -13.48 -9.38
CA SER A 32 -0.63 -13.17 -8.85
C SER A 32 -0.55 -13.30 -7.34
N VAL A 33 -1.59 -12.94 -6.62
CA VAL A 33 -1.67 -13.08 -5.16
C VAL A 33 -1.69 -14.53 -4.66
N MET A 34 -1.91 -15.48 -5.57
CA MET A 34 -1.83 -16.93 -5.30
C MET A 34 -0.42 -17.50 -5.50
N VAL A 35 0.54 -16.72 -5.97
CA VAL A 35 1.93 -17.16 -6.11
C VAL A 35 2.46 -17.63 -4.75
N PRO A 36 2.95 -18.89 -4.67
CA PRO A 36 3.42 -19.43 -3.41
C PRO A 36 4.77 -18.83 -3.03
N VAL A 37 4.93 -18.48 -1.76
CA VAL A 37 6.19 -18.05 -1.15
C VAL A 37 6.37 -18.87 0.11
N ALA A 38 7.45 -19.66 0.19
CA ALA A 38 7.69 -20.65 1.24
C ALA A 38 6.42 -21.49 1.55
N GLY A 39 5.83 -22.06 0.49
CA GLY A 39 4.71 -23.00 0.56
C GLY A 39 3.33 -22.39 0.87
N LYS A 40 3.18 -21.05 0.94
CA LYS A 40 1.88 -20.38 1.17
C LYS A 40 1.63 -19.31 0.12
N PRO A 41 0.40 -19.16 -0.42
CA PRO A 41 0.02 -18.04 -1.27
C PRO A 41 0.34 -16.69 -0.64
N SER A 42 0.78 -15.72 -1.46
CA SER A 42 1.15 -14.38 -0.99
C SER A 42 0.01 -13.71 -0.19
N VAL A 43 -1.22 -13.78 -0.69
CA VAL A 43 -2.37 -13.18 0.00
C VAL A 43 -2.63 -13.81 1.38
N VAL A 44 -2.40 -15.12 1.54
CA VAL A 44 -2.54 -15.80 2.84
C VAL A 44 -1.51 -15.28 3.85
N ARG A 45 -0.30 -14.96 3.38
CA ARG A 45 0.72 -14.34 4.23
C ARG A 45 0.34 -12.93 4.67
N VAL A 46 -0.22 -12.13 3.77
CA VAL A 46 -0.72 -10.79 4.09
C VAL A 46 -1.87 -10.87 5.10
N MET A 47 -2.84 -11.77 4.88
CA MET A 47 -3.92 -12.00 5.85
C MET A 47 -3.38 -12.42 7.23
N GLN A 48 -2.41 -13.33 7.25
CA GLN A 48 -1.78 -13.79 8.49
C GLN A 48 -1.05 -12.63 9.20
N ALA A 49 -0.32 -11.79 8.47
CA ALA A 49 0.35 -10.62 9.05
C ALA A 49 -0.64 -9.64 9.71
N ILE A 50 -1.81 -9.46 9.11
CA ILE A 50 -2.88 -8.64 9.69
C ILE A 50 -3.48 -9.29 10.93
N GLU A 51 -3.72 -10.61 10.90
CA GLU A 51 -4.23 -11.36 12.06
C GLU A 51 -3.23 -11.40 13.23
N ASP A 52 -1.94 -11.44 12.93
CA ASP A 52 -0.86 -11.43 13.93
C ASP A 52 -0.58 -10.02 14.48
N SER A 53 -1.17 -8.98 13.90
CA SER A 53 -1.04 -7.59 14.37
C SER A 53 -1.93 -7.31 15.58
N GLY A 54 -1.40 -6.56 16.53
CA GLY A 54 -2.16 -6.00 17.66
C GLY A 54 -2.87 -4.68 17.34
N GLN A 55 -2.60 -4.06 16.17
CA GLN A 55 -3.13 -2.74 15.78
C GLN A 55 -4.16 -2.83 14.66
N ALA A 56 -4.03 -3.80 13.75
CA ALA A 56 -4.92 -3.98 12.61
C ALA A 56 -5.70 -5.28 12.73
N GLY A 57 -6.93 -5.28 12.25
CA GLY A 57 -7.77 -6.47 12.16
C GLY A 57 -8.16 -6.78 10.72
N GLY A 58 -8.96 -7.80 10.55
CA GLY A 58 -9.55 -8.18 9.28
C GLY A 58 -10.27 -7.02 8.58
N GLY A 59 -10.88 -7.31 7.45
CA GLY A 59 -11.51 -6.27 6.67
C GLY A 59 -11.95 -6.75 5.29
N ILE A 60 -11.54 -6.05 4.23
CA ILE A 60 -11.97 -6.36 2.88
C ILE A 60 -10.78 -6.81 2.03
N ILE A 61 -10.94 -7.94 1.33
CA ILE A 61 -10.05 -8.37 0.24
C ILE A 61 -10.74 -7.98 -1.06
N CYS A 62 -10.16 -7.02 -1.78
CA CYS A 62 -10.70 -6.53 -3.04
C CYS A 62 -9.99 -7.22 -4.22
N GLY A 63 -10.69 -8.15 -4.86
CA GLY A 63 -10.16 -9.03 -5.91
C GLY A 63 -9.78 -10.43 -5.40
N PRO A 64 -9.39 -11.34 -6.29
CA PRO A 64 -9.48 -11.24 -7.75
C PRO A 64 -10.91 -11.14 -8.29
N ALA A 65 -11.06 -11.06 -9.63
CA ALA A 65 -12.36 -10.96 -10.30
C ALA A 65 -13.25 -12.21 -10.04
N THR A 66 -14.56 -12.01 -10.13
CA THR A 66 -15.57 -13.06 -9.83
C THR A 66 -15.31 -14.35 -10.61
N GLU A 67 -14.94 -14.25 -11.89
CA GLU A 67 -14.68 -15.39 -12.77
C GLU A 67 -13.45 -16.17 -12.33
N VAL A 68 -12.40 -15.46 -11.87
CA VAL A 68 -11.18 -16.06 -11.35
C VAL A 68 -11.47 -16.79 -10.04
N VAL A 69 -12.24 -16.18 -9.16
CA VAL A 69 -12.65 -16.79 -7.88
C VAL A 69 -13.52 -18.02 -8.14
N ALA A 70 -14.50 -17.93 -9.05
CA ALA A 70 -15.37 -19.03 -9.38
C ALA A 70 -14.62 -20.25 -9.97
N GLY A 71 -13.50 -20.01 -10.66
CA GLY A 71 -12.67 -21.03 -11.28
C GLY A 71 -11.68 -21.74 -10.34
N SER A 72 -11.58 -21.37 -9.07
CA SER A 72 -10.59 -21.93 -8.12
C SER A 72 -11.20 -22.20 -6.74
N GLU A 73 -11.35 -23.49 -6.40
CA GLU A 73 -11.83 -23.89 -5.07
C GLU A 73 -10.88 -23.45 -3.95
N GLU A 74 -9.57 -23.51 -4.19
CA GLU A 74 -8.55 -23.05 -3.24
C GLU A 74 -8.72 -21.55 -2.94
N LEU A 75 -8.86 -20.72 -3.98
CA LEU A 75 -9.05 -19.28 -3.82
C LEU A 75 -10.36 -18.97 -3.10
N GLN A 76 -11.45 -19.67 -3.44
CA GLN A 76 -12.73 -19.53 -2.72
C GLN A 76 -12.59 -19.87 -1.23
N SER A 77 -11.83 -20.90 -0.91
CA SER A 77 -11.57 -21.29 0.49
C SER A 77 -10.79 -20.20 1.24
N ILE A 78 -9.75 -19.66 0.62
CA ILE A 78 -8.94 -18.57 1.19
C ILE A 78 -9.80 -17.32 1.45
N LEU A 79 -10.63 -16.93 0.48
CA LEU A 79 -11.46 -15.72 0.57
C LEU A 79 -12.64 -15.86 1.54
N LYS A 80 -12.96 -17.07 2.00
CA LYS A 80 -13.96 -17.34 3.06
C LYS A 80 -13.36 -17.33 4.47
N ARG A 81 -12.07 -16.98 4.61
CA ARG A 81 -11.40 -16.93 5.91
C ARG A 81 -12.13 -15.97 6.86
N PRO A 82 -12.41 -16.38 8.11
CA PRO A 82 -13.07 -15.50 9.08
C PRO A 82 -12.32 -14.19 9.29
N GLY A 83 -13.06 -13.12 9.50
CA GLY A 83 -12.49 -11.78 9.68
C GLY A 83 -12.28 -11.00 8.38
N PHE A 84 -12.40 -11.63 7.22
CA PHE A 84 -12.26 -10.97 5.92
C PHE A 84 -13.51 -11.17 5.06
N ASP A 85 -13.94 -10.10 4.41
CA ASP A 85 -15.01 -10.13 3.40
C ASP A 85 -14.40 -9.91 2.02
N TRP A 86 -14.81 -10.71 1.05
CA TRP A 86 -14.42 -10.50 -0.33
C TRP A 86 -15.27 -9.44 -1.03
N LEU A 87 -14.63 -8.65 -1.89
CA LEU A 87 -15.24 -7.68 -2.79
C LEU A 87 -14.66 -7.84 -4.20
N ALA A 88 -15.52 -7.88 -5.23
CA ALA A 88 -15.06 -7.87 -6.61
C ALA A 88 -14.26 -6.58 -6.89
N PRO A 89 -13.16 -6.66 -7.68
CA PRO A 89 -12.37 -5.48 -8.00
C PRO A 89 -13.12 -4.55 -8.96
N ALA A 90 -12.84 -3.25 -8.86
CA ALA A 90 -13.27 -2.25 -9.84
C ALA A 90 -12.25 -2.14 -10.99
N GLU A 91 -12.37 -1.11 -11.84
CA GLU A 91 -11.56 -0.94 -13.07
C GLU A 91 -10.05 -0.73 -12.81
N GLY A 92 -9.60 -0.61 -11.57
CA GLY A 92 -8.19 -0.42 -11.22
C GLY A 92 -7.98 -0.45 -9.73
N PRO A 93 -6.72 -0.47 -9.27
CA PRO A 93 -6.42 -0.57 -7.85
C PRO A 93 -6.96 0.62 -7.04
N ALA A 94 -6.90 1.85 -7.56
CA ALA A 94 -7.45 3.01 -6.86
C ALA A 94 -8.98 2.96 -6.76
N ALA A 95 -9.68 2.59 -7.85
CA ALA A 95 -11.13 2.42 -7.83
C ALA A 95 -11.55 1.27 -6.89
N SER A 96 -10.79 0.18 -6.88
CA SER A 96 -10.99 -0.94 -5.96
C SER A 96 -10.81 -0.53 -4.49
N ALA A 97 -9.77 0.28 -4.20
CA ALA A 97 -9.53 0.81 -2.87
C ALA A 97 -10.69 1.71 -2.39
N LEU A 98 -11.21 2.59 -3.27
CA LEU A 98 -12.36 3.44 -2.97
C LEU A 98 -13.62 2.62 -2.66
N SER A 99 -13.97 1.66 -3.51
CA SER A 99 -15.11 0.78 -3.29
C SER A 99 -14.99 -0.05 -2.01
N ALA A 100 -13.78 -0.53 -1.71
CA ALA A 100 -13.51 -1.26 -0.48
C ALA A 100 -13.62 -0.35 0.76
N LEU A 101 -13.11 0.89 0.68
CA LEU A 101 -13.19 1.86 1.76
C LEU A 101 -14.65 2.27 2.06
N GLU A 102 -15.44 2.48 1.02
CA GLU A 102 -16.87 2.78 1.14
C GLU A 102 -17.62 1.62 1.82
N LYS A 103 -17.36 0.38 1.39
CA LYS A 103 -17.98 -0.81 2.00
C LYS A 103 -17.53 -1.04 3.43
N LEU A 104 -16.25 -0.80 3.74
CA LEU A 104 -15.67 -0.95 5.07
C LEU A 104 -16.27 0.07 6.06
N ASN A 105 -16.41 1.32 5.59
CA ASN A 105 -16.94 2.47 6.35
C ASN A 105 -16.35 2.55 7.78
N HIS A 106 -15.02 2.43 7.87
CA HIS A 106 -14.28 2.46 9.13
C HIS A 106 -13.00 3.26 8.98
N PHE A 107 -12.66 4.05 9.98
CA PHE A 107 -11.42 4.83 10.07
C PHE A 107 -10.81 4.70 11.47
N PRO A 108 -9.49 4.61 11.57
CA PRO A 108 -8.55 4.52 10.46
C PRO A 108 -8.62 3.17 9.73
N ALA A 109 -8.32 3.17 8.42
CA ALA A 109 -8.22 1.97 7.60
C ALA A 109 -6.77 1.76 7.12
N LEU A 110 -6.30 0.50 7.16
CA LEU A 110 -5.02 0.08 6.60
C LEU A 110 -5.24 -0.44 5.18
N LEU A 111 -4.61 0.18 4.19
CA LEU A 111 -4.61 -0.29 2.81
C LEU A 111 -3.25 -0.92 2.48
N THR A 112 -3.26 -2.14 1.94
CA THR A 112 -2.06 -2.85 1.47
C THR A 112 -2.36 -3.70 0.23
N ALA A 113 -1.30 -4.29 -0.35
CA ALA A 113 -1.40 -5.15 -1.53
C ALA A 113 -1.29 -6.64 -1.13
N GLY A 114 -2.01 -7.51 -1.85
CA GLY A 114 -2.05 -8.95 -1.59
C GLY A 114 -0.79 -9.72 -1.99
N ASP A 115 0.11 -9.08 -2.74
CA ASP A 115 1.44 -9.58 -3.15
C ASP A 115 2.56 -9.18 -2.18
N HIS A 116 2.25 -8.49 -1.09
CA HIS A 116 3.21 -8.07 -0.06
C HIS A 116 3.58 -9.25 0.88
N ALA A 117 4.09 -10.34 0.30
CA ALA A 117 4.29 -11.64 0.97
C ALA A 117 5.25 -11.63 2.17
N LEU A 118 6.10 -10.60 2.32
CA LEU A 118 7.02 -10.42 3.44
C LEU A 118 6.47 -9.54 4.57
N LEU A 119 5.21 -9.12 4.47
CA LEU A 119 4.53 -8.41 5.54
C LEU A 119 4.47 -9.31 6.79
N SER A 120 4.64 -8.71 7.97
CA SER A 120 4.52 -9.36 9.27
C SER A 120 3.70 -8.51 10.22
N GLY A 121 3.14 -9.11 11.28
CA GLY A 121 2.41 -8.38 12.32
C GLY A 121 3.22 -7.24 12.91
N GLU A 122 4.52 -7.44 13.16
CA GLU A 122 5.44 -6.40 13.63
C GLU A 122 5.51 -5.20 12.67
N ILE A 123 5.63 -5.44 11.35
CA ILE A 123 5.68 -4.35 10.35
C ILE A 123 4.35 -3.58 10.33
N VAL A 124 3.23 -4.30 10.43
CA VAL A 124 1.89 -3.70 10.50
C VAL A 124 1.75 -2.86 11.76
N ASP A 125 2.15 -3.38 12.90
CA ASP A 125 2.08 -2.69 14.19
C ASP A 125 2.93 -1.43 14.22
N ASP A 126 4.19 -1.53 13.76
CA ASP A 126 5.10 -0.39 13.69
C ASP A 126 4.57 0.70 12.76
N PHE A 127 4.02 0.31 11.59
CA PHE A 127 3.43 1.26 10.67
C PHE A 127 2.19 1.94 11.26
N CYS A 128 1.25 1.16 11.81
CA CYS A 128 0.02 1.68 12.38
C CYS A 128 0.28 2.59 13.59
N ALA A 129 1.17 2.19 14.49
CA ALA A 129 1.56 3.00 15.64
C ALA A 129 2.23 4.32 15.22
N ALA A 130 3.15 4.26 14.23
CA ALA A 130 3.79 5.45 13.69
C ALA A 130 2.80 6.35 12.94
N ALA A 131 1.83 5.78 12.21
CA ALA A 131 0.78 6.55 11.53
C ALA A 131 -0.10 7.32 12.53
N ILE A 132 -0.48 6.69 13.63
CA ILE A 132 -1.23 7.33 14.71
C ILE A 132 -0.43 8.48 15.32
N SER A 133 0.83 8.22 15.69
CA SER A 133 1.72 9.23 16.28
C SER A 133 1.95 10.42 15.34
N THR A 134 2.04 10.16 14.03
CA THR A 134 2.20 11.19 13.00
C THR A 134 0.92 12.01 12.78
N ALA A 135 -0.25 11.39 12.94
CA ALA A 135 -1.54 12.06 12.78
C ALA A 135 -1.92 12.91 14.00
N THR A 136 -1.33 12.68 15.18
CA THR A 136 -1.58 13.45 16.39
C THR A 136 -0.60 14.63 16.55
N PRO A 137 -1.02 15.78 17.11
CA PRO A 137 -0.29 17.06 17.01
C PRO A 137 0.95 17.25 17.88
N GLU A 138 1.40 16.29 18.63
CA GLU A 138 2.58 16.48 19.50
C GLU A 138 3.88 16.41 18.68
N GLY A 139 4.21 17.53 17.99
CA GLY A 139 5.54 17.71 17.40
C GLY A 139 5.63 18.16 15.95
N LEU A 140 4.55 18.59 15.32
CA LEU A 140 4.61 19.16 13.97
C LEU A 140 4.39 20.68 14.01
N GLU A 141 5.37 21.44 13.46
CA GLU A 141 5.12 22.80 13.00
C GLU A 141 3.88 22.80 12.10
N PRO A 142 2.86 23.64 12.33
CA PRO A 142 1.66 23.65 11.52
C PRO A 142 2.03 23.99 10.08
N ALA A 143 1.77 23.06 9.16
CA ALA A 143 1.64 23.44 7.76
C ALA A 143 0.54 24.51 7.72
N SER A 144 0.85 25.67 7.15
CA SER A 144 0.03 26.88 7.15
C SER A 144 -1.31 26.67 6.42
N SER A 145 -2.26 26.02 7.06
CA SER A 145 -3.66 26.09 6.70
C SER A 145 -4.46 26.13 7.98
N THR A 146 -5.03 27.30 8.23
CA THR A 146 -5.99 27.58 9.27
C THR A 146 -7.24 26.74 9.05
N ASP A 147 -7.27 25.58 9.70
CA ASP A 147 -8.51 24.82 9.86
C ASP A 147 -9.23 25.41 11.08
N PRO A 148 -10.48 25.93 10.95
CA PRO A 148 -11.19 26.59 12.04
C PRO A 148 -11.52 25.65 13.22
N ASP A 149 -11.40 24.32 13.07
CA ASP A 149 -11.75 23.34 14.09
C ASP A 149 -10.57 22.74 14.86
N GLY A 150 -9.35 23.22 14.65
CA GLY A 150 -8.18 22.92 15.51
C GLY A 150 -7.72 21.46 15.52
N ALA A 151 -8.03 20.66 14.52
CA ALA A 151 -7.54 19.28 14.39
C ALA A 151 -6.36 19.20 13.41
N PRO A 152 -5.12 19.20 13.90
CA PRO A 152 -3.96 18.97 13.06
C PRO A 152 -3.77 17.46 12.94
N GLY A 153 -4.07 16.92 11.83
CA GLY A 153 -3.85 15.51 11.54
C GLY A 153 -3.67 15.32 10.05
N TYR A 154 -3.04 14.23 9.65
CA TYR A 154 -3.01 13.81 8.27
C TYR A 154 -4.24 12.95 7.97
N ASP A 155 -4.78 13.09 6.75
CA ASP A 155 -5.92 12.32 6.28
C ASP A 155 -5.48 11.00 5.66
N LEU A 156 -4.27 10.98 5.08
CA LEU A 156 -3.59 9.79 4.56
C LEU A 156 -2.13 9.80 5.00
N ILE A 157 -1.61 8.63 5.39
CA ILE A 157 -0.19 8.43 5.70
C ILE A 157 0.37 7.31 4.83
N ILE A 158 1.53 7.57 4.21
CA ILE A 158 2.20 6.66 3.29
C ILE A 158 3.47 6.11 3.95
N GLY A 159 3.66 4.78 3.91
CA GLY A 159 4.87 4.13 4.36
C GLY A 159 5.98 4.17 3.32
N PHE A 160 7.18 4.56 3.73
CA PHE A 160 8.40 4.52 2.90
C PHE A 160 9.51 3.76 3.63
N VAL A 161 10.36 3.10 2.85
CA VAL A 161 11.55 2.39 3.36
C VAL A 161 12.79 3.06 2.78
N PRO A 162 13.82 3.41 3.60
CA PRO A 162 15.07 3.92 3.09
C PRO A 162 15.73 2.92 2.12
N TYR A 163 16.09 3.36 0.93
CA TYR A 163 16.71 2.50 -0.07
C TYR A 163 18.02 1.88 0.40
N GLY A 164 18.80 2.63 1.19
CA GLY A 164 20.03 2.13 1.80
C GLY A 164 19.81 0.90 2.67
N LEU A 165 18.69 0.83 3.40
CA LEU A 165 18.33 -0.33 4.22
C LEU A 165 18.05 -1.57 3.36
N VAL A 166 17.31 -1.39 2.25
CA VAL A 166 17.02 -2.48 1.30
C VAL A 166 18.29 -2.98 0.62
N LYS A 167 19.17 -2.05 0.21
CA LYS A 167 20.46 -2.39 -0.43
C LYS A 167 21.46 -3.05 0.50
N ALA A 168 21.46 -2.68 1.78
CA ALA A 168 22.28 -3.33 2.78
C ALA A 168 21.83 -4.77 3.03
N ALA A 169 20.51 -5.01 3.07
CA ALA A 169 19.95 -6.34 3.25
C ALA A 169 20.08 -7.22 1.99
N TRP A 170 19.79 -6.65 0.81
CA TRP A 170 19.77 -7.41 -0.46
C TRP A 170 20.39 -6.58 -1.60
N PRO A 171 21.72 -6.59 -1.77
CA PRO A 171 22.43 -5.76 -2.75
C PRO A 171 21.98 -5.97 -4.20
N ALA A 172 21.58 -7.20 -4.56
CA ALA A 172 21.14 -7.54 -5.90
C ALA A 172 19.66 -7.18 -6.19
N SER A 173 18.87 -6.84 -5.15
CA SER A 173 17.44 -6.52 -5.33
C SER A 173 17.24 -5.25 -6.15
N ARG A 174 16.27 -5.31 -7.08
CA ARG A 174 15.83 -4.17 -7.90
C ARG A 174 14.47 -3.71 -7.41
N ARG A 175 14.42 -2.53 -6.80
CA ARG A 175 13.17 -1.90 -6.33
C ARG A 175 12.97 -0.56 -7.01
N THR A 176 11.72 -0.15 -7.14
CA THR A 176 11.39 1.20 -7.60
C THR A 176 12.00 2.21 -6.66
N LEU A 177 12.85 3.07 -7.21
CA LEU A 177 13.63 4.04 -6.46
C LEU A 177 13.05 5.45 -6.62
N LEU A 178 12.59 6.01 -5.52
CA LEU A 178 12.19 7.41 -5.42
C LEU A 178 13.39 8.23 -4.95
N LYS A 179 13.83 9.18 -5.80
CA LYS A 179 15.04 9.96 -5.58
C LYS A 179 14.69 11.37 -5.14
N PHE A 180 14.82 11.64 -3.85
CA PHE A 180 14.61 12.98 -3.28
C PHE A 180 15.93 13.62 -2.84
N SER A 181 15.95 14.95 -2.63
CA SER A 181 17.12 15.69 -2.18
C SER A 181 17.59 15.30 -0.78
N ASN A 182 16.67 14.82 0.07
CA ASN A 182 16.91 14.38 1.44
C ASN A 182 17.04 12.87 1.61
N GLY A 183 17.13 12.10 0.53
CA GLY A 183 17.32 10.66 0.58
C GLY A 183 16.65 9.90 -0.56
N HIS A 184 16.96 8.61 -0.62
CA HIS A 184 16.36 7.69 -1.58
C HIS A 184 15.46 6.69 -0.84
N PHE A 185 14.26 6.47 -1.35
CA PHE A 185 13.25 5.65 -0.69
C PHE A 185 12.62 4.65 -1.67
N CYS A 186 12.06 3.58 -1.11
CA CYS A 186 11.13 2.66 -1.76
C CYS A 186 9.75 2.83 -1.15
N GLY A 187 8.69 2.57 -1.90
CA GLY A 187 7.35 2.39 -1.33
C GLY A 187 7.27 1.12 -0.50
N SER A 188 6.35 1.08 0.45
CA SER A 188 6.10 -0.10 1.30
C SER A 188 4.75 -0.77 1.00
N ASN A 189 3.96 -0.24 0.06
CA ASN A 189 2.58 -0.67 -0.17
C ASN A 189 1.71 -0.66 1.11
N LEU A 190 2.06 0.20 2.07
CA LEU A 190 1.30 0.45 3.29
C LEU A 190 0.80 1.89 3.30
N PHE A 191 -0.52 2.04 3.42
CA PHE A 191 -1.20 3.32 3.48
C PHE A 191 -2.19 3.30 4.64
N ALA A 192 -2.17 4.33 5.48
CA ALA A 192 -3.14 4.52 6.55
C ALA A 192 -4.10 5.65 6.16
N ILE A 193 -5.36 5.30 5.94
CA ILE A 193 -6.44 6.24 5.67
C ILE A 193 -7.02 6.62 7.02
N MET A 194 -6.64 7.80 7.52
CA MET A 194 -6.91 8.21 8.90
C MET A 194 -8.29 8.81 9.09
N THR A 195 -8.79 9.50 8.06
CA THR A 195 -10.08 10.21 8.06
C THR A 195 -10.84 9.95 6.75
N PRO A 196 -12.15 10.26 6.69
CA PRO A 196 -12.91 10.21 5.43
C PRO A 196 -12.28 11.03 4.31
N ASP A 197 -11.64 12.14 4.61
CA ASP A 197 -10.97 13.00 3.64
C ASP A 197 -9.76 12.34 2.95
N GLY A 198 -9.19 11.31 3.55
CA GLY A 198 -8.16 10.48 2.93
C GLY A 198 -8.62 9.78 1.65
N SER A 199 -9.92 9.60 1.45
CA SER A 199 -10.51 9.10 0.19
C SER A 199 -10.21 10.01 -1.00
N LYS A 200 -10.02 11.33 -0.80
CA LYS A 200 -9.64 12.28 -1.85
C LYS A 200 -8.29 11.93 -2.48
N ALA A 201 -7.34 11.41 -1.69
CA ALA A 201 -6.05 10.94 -2.22
C ALA A 201 -6.22 9.69 -3.11
N LEU A 202 -7.12 8.77 -2.74
CA LEU A 202 -7.45 7.61 -3.58
C LEU A 202 -8.15 8.04 -4.87
N GLU A 203 -9.03 9.04 -4.79
CA GLU A 203 -9.69 9.62 -5.98
C GLU A 203 -8.66 10.30 -6.90
N PHE A 204 -7.71 11.04 -6.34
CA PHE A 204 -6.59 11.60 -7.10
C PHE A 204 -5.75 10.51 -7.76
N TRP A 205 -5.45 9.42 -7.04
CA TRP A 205 -4.75 8.26 -7.60
C TRP A 205 -5.54 7.63 -8.76
N ARG A 206 -6.84 7.43 -8.62
CA ARG A 206 -7.72 6.93 -9.69
C ARG A 206 -7.63 7.79 -10.95
N GLN A 207 -7.65 9.10 -10.80
CA GLN A 207 -7.49 10.03 -11.92
C GLN A 207 -6.09 9.96 -12.54
N ALA A 208 -5.03 9.79 -11.74
CA ALA A 208 -3.66 9.63 -12.23
C ALA A 208 -3.50 8.30 -13.00
N GLU A 209 -4.14 7.22 -12.56
CA GLU A 209 -4.17 5.94 -13.29
C GLU A 209 -4.84 6.08 -14.66
N ALA A 210 -5.95 6.80 -14.76
CA ALA A 210 -6.60 7.07 -16.04
C ALA A 210 -5.71 7.88 -16.99
N ASP A 211 -4.92 8.80 -16.45
CA ASP A 211 -4.00 9.66 -17.21
C ASP A 211 -2.61 9.02 -17.46
N ARG A 212 -2.36 7.76 -17.05
CA ARG A 212 -1.02 7.11 -17.16
C ARG A 212 -0.42 7.11 -18.57
N LYS A 213 -1.24 7.16 -19.61
CA LYS A 213 -0.82 7.27 -21.01
C LYS A 213 -0.51 8.72 -21.44
N HIS A 214 -0.78 9.69 -20.57
CA HIS A 214 -0.61 11.11 -20.81
C HIS A 214 0.22 11.77 -19.70
N PRO A 215 1.54 11.46 -19.59
CA PRO A 215 2.37 11.88 -18.46
C PRO A 215 2.41 13.40 -18.26
N TRP A 216 2.19 14.19 -19.32
CA TRP A 216 2.08 15.64 -19.23
C TRP A 216 0.84 16.12 -18.45
N ARG A 217 -0.28 15.36 -18.45
CA ARG A 217 -1.46 15.67 -17.63
C ARG A 217 -1.17 15.44 -16.16
N ILE A 218 -0.48 14.34 -15.83
CA ILE A 218 -0.02 14.05 -14.48
C ILE A 218 0.93 15.17 -14.02
N ALA A 219 1.94 15.51 -14.82
CA ALA A 219 2.88 16.59 -14.54
C ALA A 219 2.20 17.93 -14.29
N ARG A 220 1.15 18.26 -15.06
CA ARG A 220 0.37 19.48 -14.89
C ARG A 220 -0.41 19.51 -13.58
N ARG A 221 -0.88 18.36 -13.07
CA ARG A 221 -1.58 18.25 -11.77
C ARG A 221 -0.63 18.44 -10.59
N PHE A 222 0.56 17.87 -10.65
CA PHE A 222 1.60 18.04 -9.63
C PHE A 222 2.32 19.40 -9.67
N GLY A 223 2.11 20.16 -10.74
CA GLY A 223 2.84 21.40 -11.00
C GLY A 223 4.19 21.17 -11.72
N VAL A 224 4.41 21.94 -12.78
CA VAL A 224 5.62 21.84 -13.61
C VAL A 224 6.89 22.12 -12.80
N ILE A 225 6.81 23.02 -11.82
CA ILE A 225 7.95 23.36 -10.94
C ILE A 225 8.33 22.16 -10.06
N ALA A 226 7.35 21.47 -9.46
CA ALA A 226 7.61 20.29 -8.64
C ALA A 226 8.25 19.18 -9.48
N LEU A 227 7.78 18.94 -10.70
CA LEU A 227 8.38 17.98 -11.63
C LEU A 227 9.83 18.37 -11.97
N LEU A 228 10.08 19.65 -12.29
CA LEU A 228 11.42 20.14 -12.60
C LEU A 228 12.37 19.97 -11.41
N LEU A 229 11.93 20.33 -10.21
CA LEU A 229 12.70 20.14 -8.98
C LEU A 229 12.98 18.65 -8.70
N TYR A 230 12.03 17.77 -9.00
CA TYR A 230 12.24 16.32 -8.87
C TYR A 230 13.30 15.82 -9.87
N LEU A 231 13.20 16.21 -11.14
CA LEU A 231 14.17 15.86 -12.18
C LEU A 231 15.58 16.39 -11.86
N LEU A 232 15.67 17.59 -11.29
CA LEU A 232 16.92 18.20 -10.82
C LEU A 232 17.39 17.64 -9.46
N ARG A 233 16.67 16.67 -8.87
CA ARG A 233 16.94 16.11 -7.53
C ARG A 233 17.00 17.15 -6.41
N ARG A 234 16.23 18.23 -6.55
CA ARG A 234 16.12 19.32 -5.57
C ARG A 234 14.84 19.28 -4.75
N LEU A 235 13.91 18.39 -5.09
CA LEU A 235 12.66 18.20 -4.34
C LEU A 235 12.90 17.26 -3.17
N SER A 236 12.55 17.64 -1.94
CA SER A 236 12.54 16.75 -0.78
C SER A 236 11.26 15.92 -0.74
N LEU A 237 11.26 14.78 -0.01
CA LEU A 237 10.07 13.95 0.18
C LEU A 237 8.93 14.77 0.80
N LYS A 238 9.21 15.57 1.84
CA LYS A 238 8.21 16.46 2.47
C LYS A 238 7.59 17.43 1.47
N GLN A 239 8.40 18.11 0.66
CA GLN A 239 7.88 19.03 -0.38
C GLN A 239 7.05 18.32 -1.44
N ALA A 240 7.44 17.10 -1.83
CA ALA A 240 6.67 16.29 -2.77
C ALA A 240 5.28 15.94 -2.21
N LEU A 241 5.20 15.60 -0.93
CA LEU A 241 3.94 15.26 -0.27
C LEU A 241 3.06 16.50 0.00
N VAL A 242 3.66 17.66 0.26
CA VAL A 242 2.89 18.92 0.30
C VAL A 242 2.25 19.20 -1.05
N GLY A 243 3.00 19.12 -2.15
CA GLY A 243 2.44 19.27 -3.49
C GLY A 243 1.38 18.22 -3.84
N LEU A 244 1.54 16.99 -3.34
CA LEU A 244 0.54 15.93 -3.49
C LEU A 244 -0.72 16.24 -2.68
N SER A 245 -0.57 16.75 -1.45
CA SER A 245 -1.69 17.18 -0.59
C SER A 245 -2.50 18.27 -1.26
N ASP A 246 -1.84 19.29 -1.80
CA ASP A 246 -2.51 20.39 -2.53
C ASP A 246 -3.26 19.86 -3.75
N ALA A 247 -2.66 18.95 -4.52
CA ALA A 247 -3.26 18.38 -5.72
C ALA A 247 -4.43 17.45 -5.41
N ALA A 248 -4.37 16.70 -4.32
CA ALA A 248 -5.40 15.77 -3.89
C ALA A 248 -6.52 16.45 -3.06
N GLY A 249 -6.26 17.62 -2.48
CA GLY A 249 -7.20 18.32 -1.61
C GLY A 249 -7.40 17.65 -0.25
N CYS A 250 -6.36 16.98 0.28
CA CYS A 250 -6.32 16.38 1.61
C CYS A 250 -4.89 16.39 2.15
N ARG A 251 -4.72 16.23 3.46
CA ARG A 251 -3.41 16.26 4.10
C ARG A 251 -2.74 14.89 4.03
N ILE A 252 -1.57 14.82 3.38
CA ILE A 252 -0.83 13.57 3.18
C ILE A 252 0.48 13.64 3.93
N GLY A 253 0.64 12.72 4.91
CA GLY A 253 1.85 12.52 5.68
C GLY A 253 2.62 11.27 5.25
N TYR A 254 3.72 11.00 5.97
CA TYR A 254 4.52 9.80 5.72
C TYR A 254 5.16 9.25 6.98
N VAL A 255 5.47 7.97 6.94
CA VAL A 255 6.23 7.24 7.95
C VAL A 255 7.45 6.60 7.28
N ILE A 256 8.60 6.66 7.92
CA ILE A 256 9.80 5.96 7.51
C ILE A 256 9.92 4.66 8.30
N LEU A 257 9.75 3.54 7.61
CA LEU A 257 9.85 2.20 8.19
C LEU A 257 11.30 1.73 8.27
N LYS A 258 11.62 1.01 9.34
CA LYS A 258 12.95 0.45 9.58
C LYS A 258 13.09 -1.01 9.08
N HIS A 259 12.06 -1.54 8.46
CA HIS A 259 11.98 -2.92 7.98
C HIS A 259 12.23 -2.97 6.47
N ALA A 260 13.40 -3.49 6.04
CA ALA A 260 13.71 -3.67 4.63
C ALA A 260 12.67 -4.55 3.90
N ARG A 261 12.10 -5.55 4.60
CA ARG A 261 11.06 -6.46 4.09
C ARG A 261 9.80 -5.73 3.63
N ALA A 262 9.49 -4.58 4.23
CA ALA A 262 8.32 -3.77 3.88
C ALA A 262 8.41 -3.14 2.47
N ALA A 263 9.56 -3.20 1.80
CA ALA A 263 9.74 -2.73 0.43
C ALA A 263 9.74 -3.86 -0.60
N VAL A 264 9.36 -5.09 -0.22
CA VAL A 264 9.41 -6.26 -1.10
C VAL A 264 8.01 -6.79 -1.36
N ASP A 265 7.51 -6.52 -2.54
CA ASP A 265 6.35 -7.12 -3.17
C ASP A 265 6.77 -8.22 -4.16
N VAL A 266 5.87 -9.10 -4.53
CA VAL A 266 6.13 -10.28 -5.38
C VAL A 266 5.49 -10.06 -6.76
N ASP A 267 6.16 -9.24 -7.59
CA ASP A 267 5.71 -8.90 -8.95
C ASP A 267 6.39 -9.72 -10.05
N SER A 268 7.51 -10.36 -9.72
CA SER A 268 8.35 -11.13 -10.66
C SER A 268 8.85 -12.44 -10.05
N ILE A 269 9.36 -13.33 -10.90
CA ILE A 269 10.00 -14.58 -10.47
C ILE A 269 11.20 -14.29 -9.55
N GLU A 270 11.95 -13.23 -9.86
CA GLU A 270 13.10 -12.79 -9.07
C GLU A 270 12.67 -12.33 -7.68
N ASP A 271 11.53 -11.63 -7.58
CA ASP A 271 10.97 -11.20 -6.29
C ASP A 271 10.48 -12.39 -5.47
N GLN A 272 9.80 -13.35 -6.12
CA GLN A 272 9.36 -14.58 -5.46
C GLN A 272 10.56 -15.34 -4.88
N LYS A 273 11.62 -15.55 -5.68
CA LYS A 273 12.84 -16.22 -5.21
C LYS A 273 13.53 -15.45 -4.08
N LEU A 274 13.53 -14.12 -4.12
CA LEU A 274 14.06 -13.30 -3.05
C LEU A 274 13.23 -13.47 -1.78
N ALA A 275 11.90 -13.36 -1.89
CA ALA A 275 10.99 -13.49 -0.76
C ALA A 275 11.09 -14.90 -0.12
N GLU A 276 11.24 -15.93 -0.93
CA GLU A 276 11.43 -17.31 -0.46
C GLU A 276 12.71 -17.46 0.35
N ARG A 277 13.85 -17.03 -0.18
CA ARG A 277 15.14 -17.06 0.54
C ARG A 277 15.08 -16.29 1.86
N ILE A 278 14.42 -15.12 1.90
CA ILE A 278 14.26 -14.32 3.12
C ILE A 278 13.46 -15.08 4.18
N LEU A 279 12.45 -15.84 3.78
CA LEU A 279 11.58 -16.57 4.71
C LEU A 279 12.18 -17.91 5.14
N THR A 280 12.97 -18.57 4.27
CA THR A 280 13.66 -19.84 4.60
C THR A 280 14.99 -19.64 5.33
N GLY A 281 15.48 -18.38 5.43
CA GLY A 281 16.75 -18.08 6.08
C GLY A 281 17.98 -18.40 5.22
N GLU A 282 17.80 -18.57 3.91
CA GLU A 282 18.88 -18.87 2.94
C GLU A 282 19.45 -17.57 2.32
N GLY A 283 19.35 -16.45 3.03
CA GLY A 283 19.74 -15.13 2.57
C GLY A 283 21.06 -14.61 3.17
#